data_00a8b6d1fd03ee806f5d6f191f3909a9
#
_entry.id   00a8b6d1fd03ee806f5d6f191f3909a9
#
_cell.length_a   1.000
_cell.length_b   1.000
_cell.length_c   1.000
_cell.angle_alpha   90.00
_cell.angle_beta   90.00
_cell.angle_gamma   90.00
#
_symmetry.space_group_name_H-M   'P 1'
#
loop_
_entity.id
_entity.type
_entity.pdbx_description
1 polymer ?
#
loop_
_entity_poly.entity_id
_entity_poly.type
_entity_poly.pdbx_seq_one_letter_code
_entity_poly.pdbx_strand_id
1 'polypeptide(L)'
;MPGVCRVGVDVAGGTIIGVVQNGTVFANGSLVSVNNDPVQGHGVGPHAGPVMIAGSKNVFVNGILVCNEGDLATCGHAASGSSNVFVGD
;
A
#
# COMPACT_ATOMS: atom_id res chain seq x y z
N MET A 1 11.95 7.28 -8.86
CA MET A 1 10.51 7.16 -8.62
C MET A 1 10.24 5.80 -7.98
N PRO A 2 9.56 5.76 -6.85
CA PRO A 2 9.27 4.48 -6.19
C PRO A 2 8.19 3.69 -6.94
N GLY A 3 8.23 2.38 -6.80
CA GLY A 3 7.20 1.50 -7.33
C GLY A 3 5.90 1.66 -6.56
N VAL A 4 4.77 1.52 -7.25
CA VAL A 4 3.45 1.59 -6.61
C VAL A 4 3.19 0.31 -5.81
N CYS A 5 2.60 0.44 -4.62
CA CYS A 5 2.16 -0.71 -3.85
C CYS A 5 0.88 -1.30 -4.42
N ARG A 6 0.73 -2.63 -4.33
CA ARG A 6 -0.40 -3.36 -4.92
C ARG A 6 -1.06 -4.23 -3.86
N VAL A 7 -2.38 -4.21 -3.87
CA VAL A 7 -3.18 -5.04 -2.98
C VAL A 7 -3.02 -6.52 -3.37
N GLY A 8 -2.80 -7.37 -2.37
CA GLY A 8 -2.67 -8.81 -2.57
C GLY A 8 -1.31 -9.27 -3.08
N VAL A 9 -0.40 -8.35 -3.42
CA VAL A 9 0.91 -8.64 -3.99
C VAL A 9 2.02 -8.11 -3.09
N ASP A 10 1.95 -6.84 -2.73
CA ASP A 10 3.00 -6.21 -1.93
C ASP A 10 2.77 -6.42 -0.45
N VAL A 11 3.84 -6.34 0.32
CA VAL A 11 3.83 -6.65 1.74
C VAL A 11 4.47 -5.53 2.53
N ALA A 12 3.97 -5.32 3.74
CA ALA A 12 4.54 -4.42 4.73
C ALA A 12 4.56 -5.19 6.07
N GLY A 13 5.41 -6.22 6.13
CA GLY A 13 5.38 -7.22 7.19
C GLY A 13 4.37 -8.33 6.90
N GLY A 14 3.13 -7.98 6.59
CA GLY A 14 2.09 -8.85 6.08
C GLY A 14 1.60 -8.36 4.73
N THR A 15 0.82 -9.17 4.03
CA THR A 15 0.27 -8.80 2.73
C THR A 15 -0.70 -7.62 2.88
N ILE A 16 -0.61 -6.64 1.98
CA ILE A 16 -1.60 -5.57 1.91
C ILE A 16 -2.90 -6.17 1.41
N ILE A 17 -3.96 -6.05 2.20
CA ILE A 17 -5.26 -6.61 1.87
C ILE A 17 -6.21 -5.51 1.42
N GLY A 18 -6.98 -5.80 0.36
CA GLY A 18 -7.91 -4.83 -0.17
C GLY A 18 -9.16 -4.73 0.66
N VAL A 19 -9.46 -3.53 1.11
CA VAL A 19 -10.82 -3.12 1.32
C VAL A 19 -11.08 -2.11 0.23
N VAL A 20 -12.30 -2.02 -0.21
CA VAL A 20 -12.67 -1.36 -1.45
C VAL A 20 -12.57 0.17 -1.37
N GLN A 21 -11.37 0.70 -1.10
CA GLN A 21 -11.12 2.14 -1.24
C GLN A 21 -10.76 2.47 -2.68
N ASN A 22 -10.03 1.57 -3.34
CA ASN A 22 -9.74 1.65 -4.77
C ASN A 22 -10.23 0.35 -5.43
N GLY A 23 -11.26 0.43 -6.26
CA GLY A 23 -11.77 -0.70 -6.99
C GLY A 23 -11.55 -0.62 -8.50
N THR A 24 -10.85 0.40 -8.99
CA THR A 24 -10.81 0.71 -10.43
C THR A 24 -9.42 0.95 -11.01
N VAL A 25 -8.42 1.26 -10.20
CA VAL A 25 -7.07 1.56 -10.71
C VAL A 25 -6.14 0.41 -10.38
N PHE A 26 -5.52 -0.15 -11.42
CA PHE A 26 -4.72 -1.36 -11.35
C PHE A 26 -3.29 -1.09 -11.79
N ALA A 27 -2.36 -1.86 -11.26
CA ALA A 27 -0.99 -1.94 -11.72
C ALA A 27 -0.67 -3.43 -11.95
N ASN A 28 -0.35 -3.81 -13.19
CA ASN A 28 -0.06 -5.20 -13.56
C ASN A 28 -1.19 -6.17 -13.16
N GLY A 29 -2.45 -5.72 -13.30
CA GLY A 29 -3.61 -6.55 -13.00
C GLY A 29 -4.00 -6.63 -11.52
N SER A 30 -3.31 -5.91 -10.65
CA SER A 30 -3.63 -5.86 -9.21
C SER A 30 -4.04 -4.44 -8.82
N LEU A 31 -5.01 -4.33 -7.92
CA LEU A 31 -5.44 -3.03 -7.44
C LEU A 31 -4.31 -2.28 -6.76
N VAL A 32 -4.18 -1.00 -7.06
CA VAL A 32 -3.20 -0.12 -6.42
C VAL A 32 -3.61 0.12 -4.96
N SER A 33 -2.66 0.01 -4.05
CA SER A 33 -2.90 0.27 -2.63
C SER A 33 -2.92 1.76 -2.35
N VAL A 34 -3.81 2.16 -1.46
CA VAL A 34 -3.99 3.56 -1.05
C VAL A 34 -3.89 3.68 0.47
N ASN A 35 -3.79 4.92 0.93
CA ASN A 35 -3.68 5.22 2.35
C ASN A 35 -4.81 4.55 3.14
N ASN A 36 -4.47 4.00 4.30
CA ASN A 36 -5.35 3.25 5.21
C ASN A 36 -5.76 1.86 4.72
N ASP A 37 -5.22 1.37 3.61
CA ASP A 37 -5.46 -0.02 3.23
C ASP A 37 -4.91 -0.95 4.32
N PRO A 38 -5.69 -1.96 4.76
CA PRO A 38 -5.24 -2.84 5.82
C PRO A 38 -4.11 -3.75 5.37
N VAL A 39 -3.27 -4.10 6.33
CA VAL A 39 -2.20 -5.08 6.18
C VAL A 39 -2.58 -6.31 7.01
N GLN A 40 -2.39 -7.49 6.45
CA GLN A 40 -2.68 -8.73 7.15
C GLN A 40 -1.90 -8.79 8.47
N GLY A 41 -2.59 -9.15 9.55
CA GLY A 41 -1.96 -9.31 10.86
C GLY A 41 -0.82 -10.32 10.82
N HIS A 42 0.31 -9.97 11.42
CA HIS A 42 1.53 -10.79 11.40
C HIS A 42 2.25 -10.78 12.74
N GLY A 43 1.51 -10.57 13.82
CA GLY A 43 2.08 -10.55 15.17
C GLY A 43 1.10 -9.99 16.18
N VAL A 44 1.63 -9.47 17.27
CA VAL A 44 0.87 -8.88 18.37
C VAL A 44 1.13 -7.37 18.45
N GLY A 45 0.32 -6.67 19.23
CA GLY A 45 0.45 -5.23 19.37
C GLY A 45 0.21 -4.52 18.04
N PRO A 46 1.11 -3.63 17.60
CA PRO A 46 0.92 -2.90 16.34
C PRO A 46 0.91 -3.80 15.10
N HIS A 47 1.40 -5.05 15.22
CA HIS A 47 1.41 -6.02 14.11
C HIS A 47 0.12 -6.83 14.00
N ALA A 48 -0.85 -6.64 14.88
CA ALA A 48 -2.08 -7.42 14.89
C ALA A 48 -3.06 -7.02 13.78
N GLY A 49 -3.09 -5.75 13.42
CA GLY A 49 -3.98 -5.24 12.38
C GLY A 49 -3.50 -3.89 11.87
N PRO A 50 -2.30 -3.82 11.25
CA PRO A 50 -1.77 -2.55 10.78
C PRO A 50 -2.51 -2.06 9.54
N VAL A 51 -2.35 -0.78 9.25
CA VAL A 51 -2.83 -0.17 8.01
C VAL A 51 -1.69 0.62 7.36
N MET A 52 -1.78 0.81 6.05
CA MET A 52 -0.79 1.57 5.30
C MET A 52 -0.92 3.06 5.56
N ILE A 53 0.23 3.73 5.65
CA ILE A 53 0.32 5.19 5.72
C ILE A 53 1.02 5.67 4.47
N ALA A 54 0.29 6.36 3.60
CA ALA A 54 0.88 6.87 2.37
C ALA A 54 1.84 8.02 2.64
N GLY A 55 3.05 7.89 2.11
CA GLY A 55 4.05 8.94 2.17
C GLY A 55 4.00 9.90 0.98
N SER A 56 3.34 9.52 -0.11
CA SER A 56 3.15 10.36 -1.28
C SER A 56 2.24 11.54 -0.95
N LYS A 57 2.49 12.68 -1.60
CA LYS A 57 1.69 13.89 -1.38
C LYS A 57 1.01 14.37 -2.65
N ASN A 58 1.28 13.75 -3.79
CA ASN A 58 0.91 14.28 -5.09
C ASN A 58 0.08 13.34 -5.96
N VAL A 59 0.01 12.07 -5.62
CA VAL A 59 -0.69 11.08 -6.45
C VAL A 59 -1.86 10.50 -5.68
N PHE A 60 -3.04 10.65 -6.25
CA PHE A 60 -4.30 10.22 -5.62
C PHE A 60 -5.03 9.25 -6.54
N VAL A 61 -5.74 8.31 -5.93
CA VAL A 61 -6.71 7.45 -6.59
C VAL A 61 -8.03 7.61 -5.85
N ASN A 62 -9.08 8.01 -6.56
CA ASN A 62 -10.39 8.27 -5.97
C ASN A 62 -10.31 9.25 -4.79
N GLY A 63 -9.42 10.24 -4.86
CA GLY A 63 -9.24 11.24 -3.80
C GLY A 63 -8.40 10.76 -2.62
N ILE A 64 -7.80 9.57 -2.69
CA ILE A 64 -7.03 8.98 -1.61
C ILE A 64 -5.57 8.85 -2.06
N LEU A 65 -4.63 9.21 -1.20
CA LEU A 65 -3.20 9.13 -1.52
C LEU A 65 -2.78 7.69 -1.82
N VAL A 66 -1.96 7.54 -2.87
CA VAL A 66 -1.42 6.25 -3.30
C VAL A 66 -0.24 5.85 -2.42
N CYS A 67 -0.13 4.57 -2.11
CA CYS A 67 1.02 4.02 -1.40
C CYS A 67 2.14 3.64 -2.37
N ASN A 68 3.37 3.91 -1.97
CA ASN A 68 4.58 3.63 -2.74
C ASN A 68 5.47 2.67 -1.98
N GLU A 69 6.38 2.03 -2.68
CA GLU A 69 7.46 1.26 -2.08
C GLU A 69 8.20 2.12 -1.04
N GLY A 70 8.44 1.57 0.13
CA GLY A 70 9.08 2.27 1.23
C GLY A 70 8.11 2.96 2.18
N ASP A 71 6.85 3.13 1.82
CA ASP A 71 5.85 3.66 2.74
C ASP A 71 5.65 2.68 3.89
N LEU A 72 5.42 3.22 5.09
CA LEU A 72 5.31 2.40 6.30
C LEU A 72 3.86 2.05 6.60
N ALA A 73 3.65 0.83 7.08
CA ALA A 73 2.44 0.50 7.80
C ALA A 73 2.51 1.04 9.23
N THR A 74 1.40 1.07 9.93
CA THR A 74 1.36 1.56 11.33
C THR A 74 2.22 0.72 12.27
N CYS A 75 2.56 -0.51 11.88
CA CYS A 75 3.48 -1.36 12.62
C CYS A 75 4.96 -1.05 12.38
N GLY A 76 5.28 -0.13 11.47
CA GLY A 76 6.65 0.26 11.16
C GLY A 76 7.33 -0.50 10.04
N HIS A 77 6.70 -1.52 9.47
CA HIS A 77 7.26 -2.23 8.33
C HIS A 77 7.11 -1.42 7.04
N ALA A 78 8.18 -1.34 6.26
CA ALA A 78 8.17 -0.68 4.96
C ALA A 78 7.55 -1.61 3.91
N ALA A 79 6.76 -1.04 3.01
CA ALA A 79 6.11 -1.80 1.95
C ALA A 79 7.04 -2.05 0.78
N SER A 80 6.87 -3.22 0.15
CA SER A 80 7.41 -3.47 -1.18
C SER A 80 6.52 -2.79 -2.24
N GLY A 81 7.00 -2.72 -3.45
CA GLY A 81 6.25 -2.11 -4.55
C GLY A 81 6.59 -2.72 -5.89
N SER A 82 5.90 -2.26 -6.94
CA SER A 82 6.11 -2.72 -8.30
C SER A 82 7.53 -2.39 -8.77
N SER A 83 8.09 -3.30 -9.57
CA SER A 83 9.39 -3.08 -10.20
C SER A 83 9.28 -2.37 -11.56
N ASN A 84 8.08 -2.16 -12.07
CA ASN A 84 7.87 -1.58 -13.40
C ASN A 84 6.71 -0.60 -13.52
N VAL A 85 5.94 -0.37 -12.46
CA VAL A 85 4.93 0.69 -12.40
C VAL A 85 5.30 1.64 -11.27
N PHE A 86 5.61 2.87 -11.61
CA PHE A 86 6.16 3.84 -10.68
C PHE A 86 5.22 5.02 -10.53
N VAL A 87 5.26 5.66 -9.37
CA VAL A 87 4.51 6.87 -9.10
C VAL A 87 5.47 7.95 -8.61
N GLY A 88 5.12 9.19 -8.93
CA GLY A 88 5.88 10.33 -8.45
C GLY A 88 5.65 10.58 -6.95
N ASP A 89 6.56 11.28 -6.34
CA ASP A 89 6.46 11.66 -4.92
C ASP A 89 5.50 12.82 -4.72
#